data_df253c0ac25b75a40e273c22cda81113
#
_entry.id   df253c0ac25b75a40e273c22cda81113
#
_cell.length_a   1.000
_cell.length_b   1.000
_cell.length_c   1.000
_cell.angle_alpha   90.00
_cell.angle_beta   90.00
_cell.angle_gamma   90.00
#
_symmetry.space_group_name_H-M   'P 1'
#
loop_
_entity.id
_entity.type
_entity.pdbx_description
1 polymer ?
#
loop_
_entity_poly.entity_id
_entity_poly.type
_entity_poly.pdbx_seq_one_letter_code
_entity_poly.pdbx_strand_id
1 'polypeptide(L)'
;MTIEGREIVVGVSGGIAAYKAAALTSMLVQQGAGVTAVLTKNARRFIGAATFAALTGRPVASRSFDPAAFPLGAHIELAARADLVVVAPASADLIAKAASGSADDLLTTLLLCAECPVLYAPAMNSAMWAKAPVQRNVAQLAADGHTIVQPGTGWLSCRQQGAGRMAEPDEIGRAHV
;
A
#
# COMPACT_ATOMS: atom_id res chain seq x y z
N MET A 1 7.68 14.09 -12.63
CA MET A 1 8.35 14.64 -11.42
C MET A 1 9.37 13.65 -10.90
N THR A 2 10.51 14.09 -10.36
CA THR A 2 11.44 13.21 -9.66
C THR A 2 10.90 12.90 -8.27
N ILE A 3 11.10 11.67 -7.79
CA ILE A 3 10.74 11.28 -6.42
C ILE A 3 11.92 11.43 -5.45
N GLU A 4 13.04 11.92 -5.93
CA GLU A 4 14.23 12.21 -5.12
C GLU A 4 13.89 13.19 -3.99
N GLY A 5 14.26 12.83 -2.76
CA GLY A 5 13.97 13.62 -1.56
C GLY A 5 12.52 13.60 -1.08
N ARG A 6 11.60 12.89 -1.77
CA ARG A 6 10.21 12.77 -1.33
C ARG A 6 10.05 11.72 -0.24
N GLU A 7 9.14 11.98 0.69
CA GLU A 7 8.76 11.06 1.74
C GLU A 7 7.56 10.21 1.30
N ILE A 8 7.77 8.91 1.14
CA ILE A 8 6.75 7.98 0.65
C ILE A 8 6.43 6.95 1.73
N VAL A 9 5.16 6.79 2.04
CA VAL A 9 4.67 5.71 2.87
C VAL A 9 4.22 4.55 1.98
N VAL A 10 4.81 3.37 2.15
CA VAL A 10 4.38 2.14 1.47
C VAL A 10 3.55 1.30 2.44
N GLY A 11 2.23 1.32 2.26
CA GLY A 11 1.28 0.49 2.99
C GLY A 11 1.17 -0.90 2.37
N VAL A 12 1.42 -1.94 3.14
CA VAL A 12 1.40 -3.33 2.66
C VAL A 12 0.28 -4.10 3.34
N SER A 13 -0.72 -4.53 2.56
CA SER A 13 -1.79 -5.38 3.06
C SER A 13 -1.52 -6.88 2.82
N GLY A 14 -2.36 -7.74 3.40
CA GLY A 14 -2.19 -9.19 3.35
C GLY A 14 -2.49 -9.77 1.97
N GLY A 15 -1.47 -10.33 1.32
CA GLY A 15 -1.58 -11.04 0.06
C GLY A 15 -0.22 -11.50 -0.44
N ILE A 16 -0.22 -12.53 -1.28
CA ILE A 16 1.03 -13.07 -1.84
C ILE A 16 1.85 -12.00 -2.60
N ALA A 17 1.19 -11.02 -3.20
CA ALA A 17 1.84 -9.91 -3.90
C ALA A 17 2.69 -8.99 -3.00
N ALA A 18 2.71 -9.21 -1.68
CA ALA A 18 3.58 -8.49 -0.74
C ALA A 18 5.08 -8.57 -1.11
N TYR A 19 5.53 -9.63 -1.80
CA TYR A 19 6.91 -9.69 -2.30
C TYR A 19 7.20 -8.60 -3.34
N LYS A 20 6.20 -8.20 -4.15
CA LYS A 20 6.35 -7.10 -5.10
C LYS A 20 6.43 -5.74 -4.41
N ALA A 21 5.79 -5.61 -3.23
CA ALA A 21 5.93 -4.41 -2.41
C ALA A 21 7.38 -4.20 -1.95
N ALA A 22 8.11 -5.27 -1.66
CA ALA A 22 9.53 -5.17 -1.35
C ALA A 22 10.34 -4.69 -2.57
N ALA A 23 10.05 -5.20 -3.76
CA ALA A 23 10.69 -4.75 -5.01
C ALA A 23 10.36 -3.27 -5.29
N LEU A 24 9.11 -2.86 -5.14
CA LEU A 24 8.68 -1.45 -5.24
C LEU A 24 9.43 -0.56 -4.25
N THR A 25 9.49 -0.97 -2.98
CA THR A 25 10.22 -0.24 -1.93
C THR A 25 11.69 -0.06 -2.28
N SER A 26 12.34 -1.13 -2.73
CA SER A 26 13.75 -1.07 -3.17
C SER A 26 13.95 -0.09 -4.32
N MET A 27 13.06 -0.11 -5.31
CA MET A 27 13.11 0.79 -6.46
C MET A 27 12.94 2.26 -6.03
N LEU A 28 11.97 2.57 -5.17
CA LEU A 28 11.72 3.92 -4.69
C LEU A 28 12.94 4.47 -3.91
N VAL A 29 13.54 3.64 -3.05
CA VAL A 29 14.76 4.02 -2.31
C VAL A 29 15.93 4.26 -3.26
N GLN A 30 16.13 3.41 -4.27
CA GLN A 30 17.20 3.60 -5.27
C GLN A 30 17.02 4.88 -6.11
N GLN A 31 15.79 5.36 -6.24
CA GLN A 31 15.46 6.63 -6.90
C GLN A 31 15.55 7.84 -5.95
N GLY A 32 16.06 7.65 -4.74
CA GLY A 32 16.33 8.74 -3.80
C GLY A 32 15.17 9.13 -2.90
N ALA A 33 14.07 8.36 -2.88
CA ALA A 33 12.96 8.62 -1.97
C ALA A 33 13.27 8.16 -0.54
N GLY A 34 12.80 8.91 0.46
CA GLY A 34 12.70 8.46 1.82
C GLY A 34 11.47 7.56 1.98
N VAL A 35 11.65 6.26 2.21
CA VAL A 35 10.53 5.33 2.28
C VAL A 35 10.32 4.80 3.70
N THR A 36 9.08 4.80 4.17
CA THR A 36 8.67 4.13 5.41
C THR A 36 7.59 3.10 5.10
N ALA A 37 7.81 1.85 5.50
CA ALA A 37 6.84 0.77 5.30
C ALA A 37 5.87 0.68 6.47
N VAL A 38 4.58 0.50 6.17
CA VAL A 38 3.51 0.23 7.13
C VAL A 38 2.89 -1.14 6.80
N LEU A 39 3.01 -2.11 7.70
CA LEU A 39 2.53 -3.46 7.48
C LEU A 39 1.28 -3.77 8.30
N THR A 40 0.21 -4.21 7.63
CA THR A 40 -0.94 -4.77 8.33
C THR A 40 -0.59 -6.09 9.03
N LYS A 41 -1.41 -6.50 9.99
CA LYS A 41 -1.26 -7.80 10.67
C LYS A 41 -1.17 -8.96 9.67
N ASN A 42 -2.00 -8.93 8.62
CA ASN A 42 -2.01 -9.99 7.61
C ASN A 42 -0.81 -9.90 6.66
N ALA A 43 -0.29 -8.72 6.33
CA ALA A 43 0.91 -8.57 5.52
C ALA A 43 2.09 -9.31 6.12
N ARG A 44 2.26 -9.24 7.44
CA ARG A 44 3.36 -9.91 8.18
C ARG A 44 3.35 -11.43 8.11
N ARG A 45 2.26 -12.05 7.62
CA ARG A 45 2.17 -13.49 7.35
C ARG A 45 2.80 -13.87 6.01
N PHE A 46 2.97 -12.91 5.10
CA PHE A 46 3.53 -13.12 3.76
C PHE A 46 4.96 -12.59 3.63
N ILE A 47 5.30 -11.53 4.37
CA ILE A 47 6.62 -10.90 4.31
C ILE A 47 6.98 -10.33 5.68
N GLY A 48 8.24 -10.50 6.08
CA GLY A 48 8.74 -10.03 7.37
C GLY A 48 9.06 -8.52 7.38
N ALA A 49 8.87 -7.89 8.54
CA ALA A 49 9.26 -6.48 8.73
C ALA A 49 10.75 -6.25 8.50
N ALA A 50 11.60 -7.24 8.80
CA ALA A 50 13.04 -7.17 8.60
C ALA A 50 13.42 -6.88 7.13
N THR A 51 12.63 -7.37 6.16
CA THR A 51 12.87 -7.11 4.74
C THR A 51 12.75 -5.60 4.45
N PHE A 52 11.68 -4.97 4.91
CA PHE A 52 11.46 -3.54 4.66
C PHE A 52 12.43 -2.67 5.47
N ALA A 53 12.73 -3.05 6.72
CA ALA A 53 13.72 -2.33 7.52
C ALA A 53 15.10 -2.31 6.84
N ALA A 54 15.53 -3.46 6.29
CA ALA A 54 16.79 -3.55 5.54
C ALA A 54 16.78 -2.74 4.25
N LEU A 55 15.66 -2.70 3.52
CA LEU A 55 15.54 -1.96 2.27
C LEU A 55 15.49 -0.45 2.47
N THR A 56 14.82 0.01 3.53
CA THR A 56 14.58 1.44 3.77
C THR A 56 15.59 2.10 4.71
N GLY A 57 16.31 1.30 5.50
CA GLY A 57 17.12 1.81 6.61
C GLY A 57 16.31 2.44 7.74
N ARG A 58 15.00 2.19 7.79
CA ARG A 58 14.06 2.81 8.73
C ARG A 58 13.25 1.75 9.49
N PRO A 59 12.78 2.07 10.72
CA PRO A 59 11.82 1.23 11.42
C PRO A 59 10.54 1.02 10.61
N VAL A 60 10.01 -0.21 10.65
CA VAL A 60 8.74 -0.57 10.02
C VAL A 60 7.60 -0.32 11.00
N ALA A 61 6.63 0.48 10.60
CA ALA A 61 5.45 0.74 11.40
C ALA A 61 4.42 -0.40 11.23
N SER A 62 3.96 -0.97 12.33
CA SER A 62 3.00 -2.09 12.28
C SER A 62 2.03 -2.11 13.47
N ARG A 63 2.14 -1.14 14.36
CA ARG A 63 1.31 -0.98 15.55
C ARG A 63 0.82 0.45 15.63
N SER A 64 -0.43 0.64 16.02
CA SER A 64 -1.02 1.96 16.22
C SER A 64 -0.36 2.69 17.41
N PHE A 65 0.13 1.92 18.38
CA PHE A 65 0.78 2.44 19.59
C PHE A 65 2.22 1.94 19.65
N ASP A 66 3.15 2.82 19.33
CA ASP A 66 4.59 2.63 19.45
C ASP A 66 5.23 3.98 19.84
N PRO A 67 5.09 4.38 21.11
CA PRO A 67 5.56 5.70 21.57
C PRO A 67 7.08 5.85 21.54
N ALA A 68 7.83 4.75 21.46
CA ALA A 68 9.29 4.81 21.33
C ALA A 68 9.73 5.25 19.94
N ALA A 69 9.01 4.83 18.90
CA ALA A 69 9.31 5.21 17.51
C ALA A 69 8.50 6.43 17.06
N PHE A 70 7.28 6.60 17.59
CA PHE A 70 6.33 7.63 17.17
C PHE A 70 5.61 8.24 18.40
N PRO A 71 6.23 9.21 19.09
CA PRO A 71 5.68 9.79 20.34
C PRO A 71 4.29 10.43 20.19
N LEU A 72 3.99 11.03 19.02
CA LEU A 72 2.69 11.65 18.72
C LEU A 72 1.67 10.67 18.11
N GLY A 73 2.08 9.43 17.87
CA GLY A 73 1.29 8.42 17.21
C GLY A 73 1.69 8.21 15.74
N ALA A 74 1.95 6.95 15.38
CA ALA A 74 2.48 6.59 14.06
C ALA A 74 1.62 7.09 12.90
N HIS A 75 0.30 7.02 12.99
CA HIS A 75 -0.61 7.49 11.94
C HIS A 75 -0.50 9.01 11.72
N ILE A 76 -0.37 9.81 12.79
CA ILE A 76 -0.24 11.27 12.71
C ILE A 76 1.11 11.64 12.09
N GLU A 77 2.20 11.12 12.65
CA GLU A 77 3.55 11.48 12.24
C GLU A 77 3.86 11.04 10.81
N LEU A 78 3.40 9.85 10.42
CA LEU A 78 3.60 9.33 9.06
C LEU A 78 2.74 10.08 8.05
N ALA A 79 1.48 10.38 8.36
CA ALA A 79 0.60 11.13 7.47
C ALA A 79 1.11 12.57 7.26
N ALA A 80 1.52 13.24 8.34
CA ALA A 80 1.97 14.64 8.29
C ALA A 80 3.23 14.86 7.44
N ARG A 81 4.12 13.86 7.37
CA ARG A 81 5.36 13.97 6.60
C ARG A 81 5.28 13.36 5.20
N ALA A 82 4.25 12.58 4.89
CA ALA A 82 4.16 11.90 3.60
C ALA A 82 3.86 12.86 2.46
N ASP A 83 4.63 12.79 1.39
CA ASP A 83 4.32 13.40 0.09
C ASP A 83 3.40 12.51 -0.74
N LEU A 84 3.42 11.19 -0.47
CA LEU A 84 2.63 10.17 -1.16
C LEU A 84 2.44 8.95 -0.25
N VAL A 85 1.24 8.38 -0.26
CA VAL A 85 0.97 7.05 0.30
C VAL A 85 0.70 6.07 -0.85
N VAL A 86 1.45 4.97 -0.90
CA VAL A 86 1.25 3.89 -1.87
C VAL A 86 0.82 2.64 -1.14
N VAL A 87 -0.38 2.15 -1.42
CA VAL A 87 -0.90 0.89 -0.87
C VAL A 87 -0.67 -0.24 -1.86
N ALA A 88 0.35 -1.04 -1.64
CA ALA A 88 0.76 -2.12 -2.51
C ALA A 88 1.25 -3.34 -1.70
N PRO A 89 0.60 -4.50 -1.81
CA PRO A 89 -0.69 -4.73 -2.46
C PRO A 89 -1.86 -4.11 -1.68
N ALA A 90 -2.91 -3.71 -2.39
CA ALA A 90 -4.21 -3.37 -1.82
C ALA A 90 -5.15 -4.58 -1.94
N SER A 91 -5.35 -5.30 -0.84
CA SER A 91 -6.28 -6.43 -0.80
C SER A 91 -7.74 -5.97 -0.84
N ALA A 92 -8.66 -6.86 -1.20
CA ALA A 92 -10.09 -6.56 -1.20
C ALA A 92 -10.60 -6.10 0.18
N ASP A 93 -10.07 -6.68 1.27
CA ASP A 93 -10.38 -6.27 2.65
C ASP A 93 -9.94 -4.82 2.91
N LEU A 94 -8.68 -4.48 2.55
CA LEU A 94 -8.19 -3.13 2.75
C LEU A 94 -8.94 -2.09 1.90
N ILE A 95 -9.22 -2.41 0.63
CA ILE A 95 -10.02 -1.56 -0.27
C ILE A 95 -11.40 -1.31 0.33
N ALA A 96 -12.07 -2.35 0.86
CA ALA A 96 -13.37 -2.21 1.49
C ALA A 96 -13.32 -1.31 2.73
N LYS A 97 -12.33 -1.50 3.59
CA LYS A 97 -12.10 -0.69 4.78
C LYS A 97 -11.82 0.78 4.43
N ALA A 98 -10.92 1.02 3.50
CA ALA A 98 -10.60 2.37 3.06
C ALA A 98 -11.83 3.08 2.45
N ALA A 99 -12.58 2.40 1.56
CA ALA A 99 -13.78 2.96 0.93
C ALA A 99 -14.92 3.25 1.93
N SER A 100 -14.95 2.55 3.08
CA SER A 100 -15.94 2.79 4.13
C SER A 100 -15.47 3.73 5.25
N GLY A 101 -14.23 4.23 5.19
CA GLY A 101 -13.64 5.07 6.24
C GLY A 101 -13.36 4.31 7.54
N SER A 102 -13.09 3.01 7.48
CA SER A 102 -12.71 2.21 8.66
C SER A 102 -11.30 2.58 9.13
N ALA A 103 -11.09 2.62 10.44
CA ALA A 103 -9.82 2.93 11.10
C ALA A 103 -9.50 1.89 12.19
N ASP A 104 -9.52 0.61 11.83
CA ASP A 104 -9.36 -0.51 12.76
C ASP A 104 -7.90 -0.98 12.93
N ASP A 105 -6.99 -0.49 12.09
CA ASP A 105 -5.55 -0.71 12.20
C ASP A 105 -4.73 0.54 11.87
N LEU A 106 -3.40 0.47 12.02
CA LEU A 106 -2.52 1.60 11.75
C LEU A 106 -2.64 2.11 10.31
N LEU A 107 -2.69 1.21 9.32
CA LEU A 107 -2.70 1.61 7.92
C LEU A 107 -4.02 2.32 7.55
N THR A 108 -5.15 1.76 7.96
CA THR A 108 -6.48 2.36 7.70
C THR A 108 -6.65 3.70 8.43
N THR A 109 -6.13 3.81 9.67
CA THR A 109 -6.11 5.08 10.40
C THR A 109 -5.22 6.12 9.71
N LEU A 110 -4.04 5.72 9.23
CA LEU A 110 -3.14 6.59 8.49
C LEU A 110 -3.78 7.10 7.19
N LEU A 111 -4.49 6.24 6.47
CA LEU A 111 -5.18 6.63 5.24
C LEU A 111 -6.24 7.72 5.46
N LEU A 112 -6.92 7.71 6.62
CA LEU A 112 -7.86 8.78 6.99
C LEU A 112 -7.16 10.09 7.43
N CYS A 113 -5.90 10.00 7.89
CA CYS A 113 -5.13 11.18 8.30
C CYS A 113 -4.33 11.78 7.14
N ALA A 114 -4.15 11.06 6.04
CA ALA A 114 -3.30 11.49 4.93
C ALA A 114 -3.94 12.64 4.14
N GLU A 115 -3.25 13.77 4.06
CA GLU A 115 -3.63 14.92 3.22
C GLU A 115 -2.92 14.90 1.85
N CYS A 116 -1.92 14.03 1.70
CA CYS A 116 -1.21 13.81 0.44
C CYS A 116 -1.97 12.85 -0.49
N PRO A 117 -1.59 12.78 -1.78
CA PRO A 117 -2.15 11.78 -2.69
C PRO A 117 -1.98 10.34 -2.16
N VAL A 118 -3.02 9.53 -2.39
CA VAL A 118 -3.00 8.09 -2.06
C VAL A 118 -3.21 7.29 -3.33
N LEU A 119 -2.33 6.30 -3.54
CA LEU A 119 -2.34 5.39 -4.68
C LEU A 119 -2.58 3.97 -4.20
N TYR A 120 -3.53 3.28 -4.81
CA TYR A 120 -3.82 1.88 -4.53
C TYR A 120 -3.41 0.99 -5.70
N ALA A 121 -2.69 -0.10 -5.42
CA ALA A 121 -2.37 -1.17 -6.36
C ALA A 121 -3.11 -2.46 -5.96
N PRO A 122 -4.34 -2.69 -6.47
CA PRO A 122 -5.14 -3.86 -6.14
C PRO A 122 -4.45 -5.17 -6.48
N ALA A 123 -4.63 -6.17 -5.60
CA ALA A 123 -4.12 -7.51 -5.81
C ALA A 123 -5.05 -8.55 -5.16
N MET A 124 -5.68 -9.38 -5.97
CA MET A 124 -6.61 -10.41 -5.51
C MET A 124 -6.88 -11.46 -6.59
N ASN A 125 -7.59 -12.51 -6.24
CA ASN A 125 -8.10 -13.49 -7.20
C ASN A 125 -9.04 -12.81 -8.23
N SER A 126 -9.06 -13.31 -9.47
CA SER A 126 -9.86 -12.73 -10.56
C SER A 126 -11.37 -12.77 -10.29
N ALA A 127 -11.85 -13.82 -9.63
CA ALA A 127 -13.27 -13.90 -9.27
C ALA A 127 -13.62 -12.85 -8.18
N MET A 128 -12.71 -12.55 -7.26
CA MET A 128 -12.88 -11.47 -6.30
C MET A 128 -12.88 -10.10 -6.99
N TRP A 129 -11.92 -9.88 -7.89
CA TRP A 129 -11.82 -8.63 -8.65
C TRP A 129 -13.08 -8.31 -9.43
N ALA A 130 -13.67 -9.32 -10.07
CA ALA A 130 -14.91 -9.18 -10.86
C ALA A 130 -16.20 -8.95 -10.02
N LYS A 131 -16.13 -9.10 -8.69
CA LYS A 131 -17.33 -8.96 -7.84
C LYS A 131 -17.77 -7.51 -7.73
N ALA A 132 -19.08 -7.31 -7.88
CA ALA A 132 -19.70 -5.99 -7.77
C ALA A 132 -19.36 -5.24 -6.47
N PRO A 133 -19.31 -5.85 -5.27
CA PRO A 133 -18.86 -5.15 -4.07
C PRO A 133 -17.43 -4.60 -4.17
N VAL A 134 -16.50 -5.36 -4.76
CA VAL A 134 -15.12 -4.92 -4.93
C VAL A 134 -15.07 -3.74 -5.91
N GLN A 135 -15.75 -3.86 -7.05
CA GLN A 135 -15.78 -2.80 -8.06
C GLN A 135 -16.44 -1.51 -7.53
N ARG A 136 -17.49 -1.62 -6.70
CA ARG A 136 -18.07 -0.44 -6.02
C ARG A 136 -17.07 0.24 -5.09
N ASN A 137 -16.32 -0.52 -4.29
CA ASN A 137 -15.34 0.03 -3.37
C ASN A 137 -14.17 0.70 -4.11
N VAL A 138 -13.72 0.11 -5.21
CA VAL A 138 -12.70 0.70 -6.09
C VAL A 138 -13.20 2.01 -6.71
N ALA A 139 -14.44 2.01 -7.22
CA ALA A 139 -15.06 3.20 -7.79
C ALA A 139 -15.25 4.30 -6.72
N GLN A 140 -15.59 3.93 -5.48
CA GLN A 140 -15.71 4.87 -4.37
C GLN A 140 -14.36 5.54 -4.09
N LEU A 141 -13.28 4.77 -3.96
CA LEU A 141 -11.94 5.33 -3.73
C LEU A 141 -11.51 6.27 -4.87
N ALA A 142 -11.83 5.93 -6.12
CA ALA A 142 -11.56 6.80 -7.26
C ALA A 142 -12.39 8.10 -7.20
N ALA A 143 -13.67 8.02 -6.78
CA ALA A 143 -14.54 9.18 -6.59
C ALA A 143 -14.09 10.07 -5.43
N ASP A 144 -13.46 9.49 -4.41
CA ASP A 144 -12.85 10.21 -3.28
C ASP A 144 -11.51 10.89 -3.66
N GLY A 145 -11.08 10.78 -4.93
CA GLY A 145 -9.89 11.44 -5.45
C GLY A 145 -8.60 10.61 -5.37
N HIS A 146 -8.70 9.32 -5.04
CA HIS A 146 -7.53 8.45 -4.98
C HIS A 146 -7.17 7.84 -6.33
N THR A 147 -5.89 7.59 -6.54
CA THR A 147 -5.39 6.94 -7.76
C THR A 147 -5.46 5.42 -7.64
N ILE A 148 -6.08 4.76 -8.61
CA ILE A 148 -6.13 3.30 -8.70
C ILE A 148 -5.26 2.82 -9.86
N VAL A 149 -4.17 2.14 -9.55
CA VAL A 149 -3.36 1.45 -10.56
C VAL A 149 -4.03 0.13 -10.89
N GLN A 150 -4.60 0.04 -12.09
CA GLN A 150 -5.37 -1.13 -12.48
C GLN A 150 -4.53 -2.42 -12.38
N PRO A 151 -5.08 -3.51 -11.84
CA PRO A 151 -4.37 -4.77 -11.80
C PRO A 151 -4.21 -5.32 -13.22
N GLY A 152 -3.05 -5.92 -13.46
CA GLY A 152 -2.77 -6.59 -14.72
C GLY A 152 -3.48 -7.93 -14.84
N THR A 153 -3.42 -8.48 -16.07
CA THR A 153 -3.84 -9.85 -16.37
C THR A 153 -2.62 -10.76 -16.43
N GLY A 154 -2.71 -11.96 -15.88
CA GLY A 154 -1.62 -12.91 -15.90
C GLY A 154 -1.83 -14.10 -15.00
N TRP A 155 -0.74 -14.84 -14.74
CA TRP A 155 -0.73 -15.99 -13.85
C TRP A 155 -0.94 -15.54 -12.41
N LEU A 156 -1.93 -16.10 -11.75
CA LEU A 156 -2.28 -15.86 -10.35
C LEU A 156 -1.80 -17.02 -9.46
N SER A 157 -1.59 -16.76 -8.19
CA SER A 157 -1.16 -17.78 -7.20
C SER A 157 -2.15 -18.95 -7.04
N CYS A 158 -3.41 -18.76 -7.42
CA CYS A 158 -4.42 -19.81 -7.50
C CYS A 158 -4.27 -20.73 -8.73
N ARG A 159 -3.16 -20.62 -9.49
CA ARG A 159 -2.85 -21.41 -10.70
C ARG A 159 -3.83 -21.18 -11.86
N GLN A 160 -4.38 -19.99 -11.96
CA GLN A 160 -5.27 -19.56 -13.04
C GLN A 160 -4.72 -18.30 -13.70
N GLN A 161 -5.04 -18.10 -14.98
CA GLN A 161 -4.83 -16.82 -15.65
C GLN A 161 -6.06 -15.94 -15.50
N GLY A 162 -5.86 -14.65 -15.22
CA GLY A 162 -6.96 -13.71 -15.07
C GLY A 162 -6.51 -12.34 -14.62
N ALA A 163 -7.45 -11.41 -14.59
CA ALA A 163 -7.28 -10.08 -14.01
C ALA A 163 -7.17 -10.16 -12.48
N GLY A 164 -6.49 -9.20 -11.85
CA GLY A 164 -6.34 -9.14 -10.39
C GLY A 164 -4.89 -9.30 -9.92
N ARG A 165 -3.95 -9.51 -10.85
CA ARG A 165 -2.52 -9.50 -10.56
C ARG A 165 -2.08 -8.07 -10.28
N MET A 166 -1.42 -7.82 -9.14
CA MET A 166 -0.88 -6.50 -8.85
C MET A 166 -0.01 -5.99 -10.00
N ALA A 167 -0.19 -4.75 -10.39
CA ALA A 167 0.66 -4.05 -11.35
C ALA A 167 2.14 -4.22 -11.00
N GLU A 168 3.01 -4.12 -11.98
CA GLU A 168 4.44 -4.25 -11.74
C GLU A 168 4.97 -2.99 -11.02
N PRO A 169 6.05 -3.11 -10.21
CA PRO A 169 6.63 -1.99 -9.49
C PRO A 169 6.88 -0.75 -10.36
N ASP A 170 7.37 -0.94 -11.59
CA ASP A 170 7.62 0.15 -12.52
C ASP A 170 6.35 0.87 -12.99
N GLU A 171 5.24 0.15 -13.12
CA GLU A 171 3.94 0.74 -13.47
C GLU A 171 3.41 1.57 -12.31
N ILE A 172 3.52 1.05 -11.08
CA ILE A 172 3.13 1.75 -9.86
C ILE A 172 3.98 3.00 -9.67
N GLY A 173 5.30 2.89 -9.86
CA GLY A 173 6.23 4.00 -9.75
C GLY A 173 5.97 5.13 -10.76
N ARG A 174 5.38 4.84 -11.91
CA ARG A 174 5.01 5.85 -12.92
C ARG A 174 3.64 6.49 -12.70
N ALA A 175 2.77 5.84 -11.95
CA ALA A 175 1.38 6.28 -11.78
C ALA A 175 1.21 7.51 -10.86
N HIS A 176 2.28 7.97 -10.20
CA HIS A 176 2.26 9.15 -9.33
C HIS A 176 2.76 10.45 -10.02
N VAL A 177 3.11 10.35 -11.30
CA VAL A 177 3.64 11.48 -12.11
C VAL A 177 2.53 12.25 -12.80
#